data_8500575992420079f9c675da48173717
#
_entry.id   8500575992420079f9c675da48173717
#
_cell.length_a   1.000
_cell.length_b   1.000
_cell.length_c   1.000
_cell.angle_alpha   90.00
_cell.angle_beta   90.00
_cell.angle_gamma   90.00
#
_symmetry.space_group_name_H-M   'P 1'
#
loop_
_entity.id
_entity.type
_entity.pdbx_description
1 polymer ?
#
loop_
_entity_poly.entity_id
_entity_poly.type
_entity_poly.pdbx_seq_one_letter_code
_entity_poly.pdbx_strand_id
1 'polypeptide(L)'
;MSTPTKGNTTSANPTPGANFKTQNHTQNTGANGLVIAQFTMSNARSYTTCTYGGVAMTQLYTISRGGLGQRMAFYYLENPPTGTNQLRINFNGSQWNPISMHIRSFTDCGGIGASTRVGGQSTPNNGSLTVEDDSLIMITSCSVNAITSQQIPTGTNQTYTQHNTNRQVATGSISANAGESAGTVSVRATSTFGTITLDRTEIKGLGGSVDTTGGDFFLLM
;
A
#
# COMPACT_ATOMS: atom_id res chain seq x y z
N MET A 1 -8.03 8.17 20.01
CA MET A 1 -7.54 7.94 18.63
C MET A 1 -8.42 6.88 18.00
N SER A 2 -8.63 6.90 16.71
CA SER A 2 -9.38 5.85 16.02
C SER A 2 -8.47 5.16 15.01
N THR A 3 -8.46 3.84 15.06
CA THR A 3 -7.75 3.01 14.07
C THR A 3 -8.40 3.20 12.69
N PRO A 4 -7.62 3.31 11.60
CA PRO A 4 -8.16 3.37 10.26
C PRO A 4 -9.06 2.17 9.94
N THR A 5 -10.17 2.43 9.29
CA THR A 5 -11.10 1.38 8.86
C THR A 5 -10.71 0.88 7.49
N LYS A 6 -10.48 -0.44 7.36
CA LYS A 6 -10.18 -1.09 6.08
C LYS A 6 -11.43 -1.11 5.18
N GLY A 7 -11.29 -0.59 3.99
CA GLY A 7 -12.31 -0.64 2.96
C GLY A 7 -12.08 -1.75 1.93
N ASN A 8 -12.53 -1.51 0.73
CA ASN A 8 -12.47 -2.45 -0.38
C ASN A 8 -11.02 -2.73 -0.84
N THR A 9 -10.83 -3.90 -1.42
CA THR A 9 -9.61 -4.26 -2.13
C THR A 9 -9.96 -4.74 -3.53
N THR A 10 -9.24 -4.26 -4.53
CA THR A 10 -9.35 -4.71 -5.91
C THR A 10 -7.98 -5.18 -6.39
N SER A 11 -7.94 -6.36 -6.97
CA SER A 11 -6.72 -6.91 -7.59
C SER A 11 -7.00 -7.28 -9.03
N ALA A 12 -6.10 -6.93 -9.93
CA ALA A 12 -6.26 -7.15 -11.36
C ALA A 12 -4.93 -7.46 -12.05
N ASN A 13 -5.05 -8.19 -13.15
CA ASN A 13 -3.96 -8.45 -14.11
C ASN A 13 -4.36 -7.88 -15.48
N PRO A 14 -4.25 -6.57 -15.70
CA PRO A 14 -4.66 -5.97 -16.96
C PRO A 14 -3.92 -6.56 -18.16
N THR A 15 -4.63 -6.68 -19.28
CA THR A 15 -4.05 -7.18 -20.54
C THR A 15 -2.90 -6.28 -20.99
N PRO A 16 -1.75 -6.83 -21.39
CA PRO A 16 -0.65 -6.06 -21.98
C PRO A 16 -1.07 -5.28 -23.24
N GLY A 17 -0.32 -4.26 -23.62
CA GLY A 17 -0.41 -3.67 -24.95
C GLY A 17 -0.58 -2.15 -25.02
N ALA A 18 -1.18 -1.47 -24.06
CA ALA A 18 -1.39 -0.01 -24.14
C ALA A 18 -0.35 0.78 -23.33
N ASN A 19 -0.26 2.09 -23.61
CA ASN A 19 0.56 3.02 -22.81
C ASN A 19 -0.11 3.45 -21.51
N PHE A 20 -1.24 2.87 -21.17
CA PHE A 20 -1.91 3.03 -19.87
C PHE A 20 -2.66 1.75 -19.50
N LYS A 21 -3.01 1.63 -18.22
CA LYS A 21 -3.93 0.62 -17.69
C LYS A 21 -4.96 1.27 -16.79
N THR A 22 -6.16 0.69 -16.77
CA THR A 22 -7.26 1.15 -15.94
C THR A 22 -7.87 0.00 -15.16
N GLN A 23 -8.40 0.34 -13.98
CA GLN A 23 -9.17 -0.58 -13.13
C GLN A 23 -10.18 0.22 -12.32
N ASN A 24 -11.43 -0.23 -12.29
CA ASN A 24 -12.42 0.37 -11.40
C ASN A 24 -12.20 -0.14 -9.97
N HIS A 25 -12.36 0.75 -9.02
CA HIS A 25 -12.31 0.48 -7.60
C HIS A 25 -13.34 1.33 -6.87
N THR A 26 -13.93 0.78 -5.81
CA THR A 26 -14.93 1.48 -5.00
C THR A 26 -14.31 1.96 -3.70
N GLN A 27 -14.24 3.29 -3.54
CA GLN A 27 -13.93 3.93 -2.27
C GLN A 27 -15.17 3.96 -1.39
N ASN A 28 -15.05 3.51 -0.16
CA ASN A 28 -16.13 3.56 0.81
C ASN A 28 -16.48 5.01 1.16
N THR A 29 -17.73 5.24 1.52
CA THR A 29 -18.14 6.49 2.16
C THR A 29 -17.55 6.56 3.57
N GLY A 30 -17.04 7.71 3.95
CA GLY A 30 -16.44 7.97 5.26
C GLY A 30 -15.54 9.20 5.20
N ALA A 31 -15.27 9.77 6.36
CA ALA A 31 -14.34 10.90 6.47
C ALA A 31 -12.89 10.42 6.34
N ASN A 32 -12.01 11.35 5.95
CA ASN A 32 -10.57 11.12 5.91
C ASN A 32 -10.20 9.82 5.17
N GLY A 33 -10.73 9.69 3.95
CA GLY A 33 -10.50 8.54 3.10
C GLY A 33 -9.07 8.51 2.57
N LEU A 34 -8.59 7.28 2.26
CA LEU A 34 -7.31 7.05 1.63
C LEU A 34 -7.46 5.92 0.61
N VAL A 35 -7.01 6.13 -0.62
CA VAL A 35 -6.85 5.09 -1.63
C VAL A 35 -5.38 4.89 -1.90
N ILE A 36 -4.97 3.66 -1.94
CA ILE A 36 -3.60 3.23 -2.22
C ILE A 36 -3.61 2.30 -3.43
N ALA A 37 -2.66 2.50 -4.33
CA ALA A 37 -2.47 1.66 -5.50
C ALA A 37 -1.03 1.17 -5.59
N GLN A 38 -0.86 -0.15 -5.63
CA GLN A 38 0.41 -0.82 -5.92
C GLN A 38 0.37 -1.37 -7.34
N PHE A 39 1.45 -1.18 -8.06
CA PHE A 39 1.68 -1.76 -9.38
C PHE A 39 2.98 -2.55 -9.38
N THR A 40 2.92 -3.76 -9.92
CA THR A 40 4.11 -4.58 -10.15
C THR A 40 4.13 -4.99 -11.62
N MET A 41 5.23 -4.76 -12.32
CA MET A 41 5.39 -5.15 -13.70
C MET A 41 6.77 -5.71 -13.99
N SER A 42 6.90 -6.51 -15.01
CA SER A 42 8.19 -6.84 -15.58
C SER A 42 8.76 -5.64 -16.36
N ASN A 43 10.08 -5.53 -16.35
CA ASN A 43 10.85 -4.32 -16.64
C ASN A 43 10.87 -3.96 -18.13
N ALA A 44 9.89 -3.20 -18.64
CA ALA A 44 10.03 -2.60 -19.95
C ALA A 44 9.79 -1.11 -19.98
N ARG A 45 8.93 -0.58 -19.13
CA ARG A 45 8.49 0.81 -19.17
C ARG A 45 8.55 1.46 -17.78
N SER A 46 8.63 2.78 -17.76
CA SER A 46 8.52 3.56 -16.52
C SER A 46 7.07 3.99 -16.31
N TYR A 47 6.64 4.02 -15.08
CA TYR A 47 5.41 4.69 -14.67
C TYR A 47 5.59 6.20 -14.84
N THR A 48 4.55 6.91 -15.31
CA THR A 48 4.62 8.36 -15.50
C THR A 48 3.64 9.10 -14.60
N THR A 49 2.35 8.77 -14.68
CA THR A 49 1.30 9.40 -13.87
C THR A 49 0.29 8.37 -13.42
N CYS A 50 -0.31 8.59 -12.26
CA CYS A 50 -1.41 7.80 -11.76
C CYS A 50 -2.56 8.73 -11.34
N THR A 51 -3.80 8.38 -11.68
CA THR A 51 -4.99 9.11 -11.28
C THR A 51 -6.06 8.17 -10.74
N TYR A 52 -6.88 8.66 -9.82
CA TYR A 52 -8.07 7.99 -9.33
C TYR A 52 -9.27 8.95 -9.43
N GLY A 53 -10.32 8.55 -10.16
CA GLY A 53 -11.46 9.43 -10.45
C GLY A 53 -11.05 10.74 -11.16
N GLY A 54 -9.98 10.71 -11.95
CA GLY A 54 -9.42 11.91 -12.60
C GLY A 54 -8.50 12.75 -11.72
N VAL A 55 -8.44 12.52 -10.41
CA VAL A 55 -7.55 13.25 -9.48
C VAL A 55 -6.16 12.60 -9.48
N ALA A 56 -5.12 13.43 -9.55
CA ALA A 56 -3.73 12.95 -9.52
C ALA A 56 -3.39 12.32 -8.17
N MET A 57 -2.78 11.13 -8.21
CA MET A 57 -2.27 10.45 -7.02
C MET A 57 -0.80 10.83 -6.77
N THR A 58 -0.44 10.91 -5.51
CA THR A 58 0.95 11.12 -5.08
C THR A 58 1.73 9.81 -5.16
N GLN A 59 2.89 9.85 -5.82
CA GLN A 59 3.79 8.71 -5.84
C GLN A 59 4.61 8.66 -4.54
N LEU A 60 4.46 7.59 -3.76
CA LEU A 60 5.28 7.39 -2.58
C LEU A 60 6.68 6.89 -2.96
N TYR A 61 6.74 5.90 -3.87
CA TYR A 61 8.02 5.41 -4.41
C TYR A 61 7.83 4.61 -5.72
N THR A 62 8.97 4.42 -6.39
CA THR A 62 9.17 3.37 -7.40
C THR A 62 10.43 2.58 -7.08
N ILE A 63 10.41 1.29 -7.35
CA ILE A 63 11.57 0.40 -7.24
C ILE A 63 11.78 -0.27 -8.58
N SER A 64 13.02 -0.22 -9.08
CA SER A 64 13.47 -1.01 -10.23
C SER A 64 14.48 -2.04 -9.75
N ARG A 65 14.29 -3.28 -10.15
CA ARG A 65 15.22 -4.38 -9.87
C ARG A 65 15.84 -4.86 -11.16
N GLY A 66 16.96 -4.23 -11.52
CA GLY A 66 17.63 -4.43 -12.81
C GLY A 66 17.93 -5.90 -13.14
N GLY A 67 18.46 -6.68 -12.17
CA GLY A 67 18.82 -8.08 -12.38
C GLY A 67 17.64 -9.05 -12.53
N LEU A 68 16.43 -8.66 -12.13
CA LEU A 68 15.22 -9.50 -12.21
C LEU A 68 14.16 -8.90 -13.15
N GLY A 69 14.45 -7.78 -13.80
CA GLY A 69 13.52 -7.16 -14.71
C GLY A 69 12.16 -6.80 -14.09
N GLN A 70 12.13 -6.42 -12.82
CA GLN A 70 10.90 -6.02 -12.15
C GLN A 70 10.89 -4.56 -11.77
N ARG A 71 9.68 -3.96 -11.83
CA ARG A 71 9.39 -2.64 -11.26
C ARG A 71 8.16 -2.70 -10.39
N MET A 72 8.24 -2.03 -9.25
CA MET A 72 7.10 -1.80 -8.37
C MET A 72 6.92 -0.29 -8.20
N ALA A 73 5.68 0.17 -8.19
CA ALA A 73 5.32 1.54 -7.86
C ALA A 73 4.17 1.56 -6.87
N PHE A 74 4.18 2.56 -6.03
CA PHE A 74 3.19 2.79 -5.01
C PHE A 74 2.70 4.24 -5.07
N TYR A 75 1.39 4.39 -5.17
CA TYR A 75 0.72 5.67 -5.21
C TYR A 75 -0.37 5.74 -4.17
N TYR A 76 -0.67 6.92 -3.67
CA TYR A 76 -1.77 7.15 -2.76
C TYR A 76 -2.51 8.45 -3.07
N LEU A 77 -3.75 8.53 -2.62
CA LEU A 77 -4.59 9.72 -2.69
C LEU A 77 -5.36 9.85 -1.38
N GLU A 78 -5.12 10.94 -0.68
CA GLU A 78 -5.88 11.33 0.50
C GLU A 78 -7.19 12.03 0.06
N ASN A 79 -8.25 11.80 0.81
CA ASN A 79 -9.59 12.30 0.52
C ASN A 79 -10.05 12.04 -0.93
N PRO A 80 -9.96 10.77 -1.41
CA PRO A 80 -10.34 10.41 -2.75
C PRO A 80 -11.85 10.60 -2.96
N PRO A 81 -12.31 10.76 -4.21
CA PRO A 81 -13.73 10.74 -4.52
C PRO A 81 -14.35 9.41 -4.09
N THR A 82 -15.50 9.47 -3.42
CA THR A 82 -16.25 8.31 -2.94
C THR A 82 -16.97 7.57 -4.08
N GLY A 83 -17.40 6.35 -3.83
CA GLY A 83 -18.06 5.50 -4.82
C GLY A 83 -17.08 4.83 -5.78
N THR A 84 -17.61 4.30 -6.88
CA THR A 84 -16.81 3.58 -7.87
C THR A 84 -16.16 4.55 -8.85
N ASN A 85 -14.84 4.59 -8.82
CA ASN A 85 -14.02 5.45 -9.65
C ASN A 85 -12.96 4.64 -10.41
N GLN A 86 -12.50 5.19 -11.53
CA GLN A 86 -11.46 4.56 -12.33
C GLN A 86 -10.07 4.97 -11.83
N LEU A 87 -9.26 3.98 -11.48
CA LEU A 87 -7.81 4.12 -11.37
C LEU A 87 -7.20 4.04 -12.76
N ARG A 88 -6.28 4.94 -13.09
CA ARG A 88 -5.51 4.91 -14.33
C ARG A 88 -4.03 5.12 -14.04
N ILE A 89 -3.20 4.23 -14.54
CA ILE A 89 -1.73 4.35 -14.53
C ILE A 89 -1.23 4.49 -15.98
N ASN A 90 -0.39 5.48 -16.22
CA ASN A 90 0.23 5.72 -17.52
C ASN A 90 1.71 5.30 -17.52
N PHE A 91 2.22 4.98 -18.71
CA PHE A 91 3.59 4.55 -18.97
C PHE A 91 4.22 5.42 -20.06
N ASN A 92 5.54 5.46 -20.10
CA ASN A 92 6.30 6.18 -21.14
C ASN A 92 6.31 5.48 -22.52
N GLY A 93 5.36 4.58 -22.77
CA GLY A 93 5.17 3.84 -24.00
C GLY A 93 4.32 2.61 -23.79
N SER A 94 4.02 1.85 -24.84
CA SER A 94 3.17 0.66 -24.75
C SER A 94 3.78 -0.40 -23.82
N GLN A 95 3.01 -0.82 -22.82
CA GLN A 95 3.40 -1.83 -21.85
C GLN A 95 2.94 -3.22 -22.31
N TRP A 96 3.85 -3.98 -22.91
CA TRP A 96 3.59 -5.32 -23.40
C TRP A 96 3.84 -6.44 -22.38
N ASN A 97 4.54 -6.11 -21.30
CA ASN A 97 4.83 -7.08 -20.26
C ASN A 97 3.70 -7.19 -19.23
N PRO A 98 3.60 -8.34 -18.56
CA PRO A 98 2.63 -8.54 -17.50
C PRO A 98 2.69 -7.46 -16.40
N ILE A 99 1.51 -7.07 -15.91
CA ILE A 99 1.36 -6.15 -14.81
C ILE A 99 0.35 -6.68 -13.80
N SER A 100 0.66 -6.56 -12.52
CA SER A 100 -0.28 -6.77 -11.42
C SER A 100 -0.66 -5.43 -10.82
N MET A 101 -1.94 -5.24 -10.56
CA MET A 101 -2.48 -4.03 -9.91
C MET A 101 -3.22 -4.43 -8.66
N HIS A 102 -2.94 -3.72 -7.57
CA HIS A 102 -3.66 -3.84 -6.31
C HIS A 102 -4.10 -2.46 -5.86
N ILE A 103 -5.36 -2.32 -5.49
CA ILE A 103 -5.94 -1.08 -4.99
C ILE A 103 -6.60 -1.39 -3.66
N ARG A 104 -6.35 -0.57 -2.67
CA ARG A 104 -6.97 -0.69 -1.36
C ARG A 104 -7.44 0.66 -0.85
N SER A 105 -8.62 0.68 -0.26
CA SER A 105 -9.21 1.87 0.34
C SER A 105 -9.25 1.75 1.87
N PHE A 106 -9.23 2.91 2.51
CA PHE A 106 -9.39 3.08 3.95
C PHE A 106 -10.26 4.31 4.21
N THR A 107 -10.84 4.38 5.40
CA THR A 107 -11.50 5.57 5.97
C THR A 107 -10.97 5.80 7.38
N ASP A 108 -11.28 6.95 7.94
CA ASP A 108 -10.85 7.35 9.29
C ASP A 108 -9.31 7.37 9.45
N CYS A 109 -8.61 7.80 8.39
CA CYS A 109 -7.15 7.82 8.33
C CYS A 109 -6.58 9.19 8.66
N GLY A 110 -5.45 9.22 9.35
CA GLY A 110 -4.58 10.38 9.52
C GLY A 110 -3.55 10.56 8.39
N GLY A 111 -3.70 9.82 7.29
CA GLY A 111 -2.78 9.85 6.13
C GLY A 111 -1.73 8.75 6.17
N ILE A 112 -0.69 8.93 5.34
CA ILE A 112 0.47 8.04 5.26
C ILE A 112 1.49 8.46 6.33
N GLY A 113 1.96 7.49 7.10
CA GLY A 113 3.02 7.66 8.09
C GLY A 113 4.38 7.14 7.61
N ALA A 114 5.10 6.48 8.51
CA ALA A 114 6.39 5.89 8.19
C ALA A 114 6.31 4.87 7.05
N SER A 115 7.34 4.84 6.22
CA SER A 115 7.44 3.87 5.12
C SER A 115 8.89 3.39 4.99
N THR A 116 9.08 2.08 4.86
CA THR A 116 10.41 1.49 4.70
C THR A 116 10.37 0.34 3.72
N ARG A 117 11.44 0.20 2.95
CA ARG A 117 11.58 -0.80 1.90
C ARG A 117 12.80 -1.65 2.08
N VAL A 118 12.66 -2.94 1.81
CA VAL A 118 13.79 -3.87 1.70
C VAL A 118 13.69 -4.57 0.35
N GLY A 119 14.61 -4.23 -0.55
CA GLY A 119 14.63 -4.75 -1.91
C GLY A 119 15.48 -6.00 -2.01
N GLY A 120 14.98 -6.98 -2.78
CA GLY A 120 15.82 -8.03 -3.32
C GLY A 120 16.42 -9.03 -2.37
N GLN A 121 15.85 -9.23 -1.24
CA GLN A 121 16.36 -10.24 -0.30
C GLN A 121 15.84 -11.63 -0.68
N SER A 122 16.60 -12.65 -0.27
CA SER A 122 16.11 -14.04 -0.33
C SER A 122 14.81 -14.18 0.48
N THR A 123 13.99 -15.15 0.09
CA THR A 123 12.78 -15.45 0.84
C THR A 123 13.13 -16.28 2.11
N PRO A 124 12.55 -16.00 3.29
CA PRO A 124 11.69 -14.87 3.61
C PRO A 124 12.43 -13.54 3.67
N ASN A 125 11.78 -12.45 3.23
CA ASN A 125 12.30 -11.09 3.42
C ASN A 125 11.71 -10.53 4.72
N ASN A 126 12.56 -10.09 5.62
CA ASN A 126 12.17 -9.52 6.90
C ASN A 126 12.56 -8.04 6.97
N GLY A 127 11.79 -7.28 7.73
CA GLY A 127 12.09 -5.89 8.01
C GLY A 127 11.30 -5.39 9.20
N SER A 128 11.56 -4.18 9.63
CA SER A 128 10.83 -3.54 10.75
C SER A 128 10.30 -2.17 10.34
N LEU A 129 9.29 -1.70 11.03
CA LEU A 129 8.71 -0.37 10.91
C LEU A 129 8.33 0.12 12.31
N THR A 130 8.69 1.35 12.63
CA THR A 130 8.19 2.01 13.84
C THR A 130 6.93 2.77 13.48
N VAL A 131 5.87 2.54 14.23
CA VAL A 131 4.53 3.10 13.98
C VAL A 131 4.04 3.87 15.19
N GLU A 132 3.09 4.76 14.96
CA GLU A 132 2.33 5.45 15.98
C GLU A 132 1.20 4.56 16.52
N ASP A 133 0.61 4.98 17.63
CA ASP A 133 -0.53 4.28 18.23
C ASP A 133 -1.75 4.28 17.31
N ASP A 134 -2.54 3.21 17.35
CA ASP A 134 -3.72 3.00 16.51
C ASP A 134 -3.48 3.00 14.98
N SER A 135 -2.23 2.89 14.55
CA SER A 135 -1.90 2.80 13.12
C SER A 135 -2.12 1.40 12.55
N LEU A 136 -2.44 1.33 11.26
CA LEU A 136 -2.37 0.10 10.47
C LEU A 136 -1.00 -0.01 9.80
N ILE A 137 -0.49 -1.23 9.67
CA ILE A 137 0.66 -1.51 8.81
C ILE A 137 0.14 -2.16 7.53
N MET A 138 0.40 -1.49 6.43
CA MET A 138 0.17 -2.07 5.12
C MET A 138 1.46 -2.66 4.59
N ILE A 139 1.37 -3.92 4.16
CA ILE A 139 2.47 -4.67 3.58
C ILE A 139 2.21 -4.80 2.09
N THR A 140 3.17 -4.39 1.28
CA THR A 140 3.19 -4.66 -0.14
C THR A 140 4.45 -5.41 -0.51
N SER A 141 4.34 -6.33 -1.43
CA SER A 141 5.49 -7.09 -1.88
C SER A 141 5.40 -7.43 -3.36
N CYS A 142 6.54 -7.65 -3.97
CA CYS A 142 6.63 -8.16 -5.33
C CYS A 142 7.72 -9.22 -5.46
N SER A 143 7.48 -10.18 -6.34
CA SER A 143 8.40 -11.28 -6.64
C SER A 143 8.22 -11.74 -8.09
N VAL A 144 9.19 -12.47 -8.63
CA VAL A 144 9.02 -13.25 -9.87
C VAL A 144 8.24 -14.55 -9.61
N ASN A 145 8.13 -14.95 -8.36
CA ASN A 145 7.47 -16.18 -7.92
C ASN A 145 6.23 -15.86 -7.09
N ALA A 146 5.39 -16.86 -6.85
CA ALA A 146 4.20 -16.69 -6.04
C ALA A 146 4.55 -16.21 -4.62
N ILE A 147 3.85 -15.19 -4.16
CA ILE A 147 3.94 -14.70 -2.78
C ILE A 147 3.03 -15.57 -1.92
N THR A 148 3.60 -16.25 -0.94
CA THR A 148 2.89 -17.23 -0.12
C THR A 148 2.39 -16.67 1.19
N SER A 149 3.06 -15.67 1.76
CA SER A 149 2.58 -14.99 2.96
C SER A 149 3.11 -13.57 3.10
N GLN A 150 2.33 -12.78 3.85
CA GLN A 150 2.73 -11.49 4.42
C GLN A 150 2.28 -11.50 5.88
N GLN A 151 3.16 -11.19 6.82
CA GLN A 151 2.95 -11.39 8.25
C GLN A 151 3.58 -10.25 9.05
N ILE A 152 3.06 -10.05 10.25
CA ILE A 152 3.63 -9.22 11.30
C ILE A 152 3.98 -10.13 12.49
N PRO A 153 5.16 -10.79 12.49
CA PRO A 153 5.48 -11.85 13.47
C PRO A 153 5.50 -11.38 14.92
N THR A 154 5.77 -10.09 15.15
CA THR A 154 5.87 -9.49 16.49
C THR A 154 4.76 -8.48 16.77
N GLY A 155 3.86 -8.25 15.82
CA GLY A 155 2.73 -7.33 16.01
C GLY A 155 1.69 -7.91 16.97
N THR A 156 0.96 -7.03 17.63
CA THR A 156 -0.11 -7.39 18.56
C THR A 156 -1.36 -7.90 17.83
N ASN A 157 -1.56 -7.44 16.61
CA ASN A 157 -2.70 -7.77 15.76
C ASN A 157 -2.27 -8.47 14.47
N GLN A 158 -2.51 -9.77 14.38
CA GLN A 158 -2.15 -10.60 13.22
C GLN A 158 -3.26 -10.69 12.17
N THR A 159 -4.42 -10.05 12.40
CA THR A 159 -5.57 -10.15 11.50
C THR A 159 -5.40 -9.25 10.29
N TYR A 160 -5.06 -9.82 9.16
CA TYR A 160 -4.98 -9.12 7.88
C TYR A 160 -5.47 -10.00 6.73
N THR A 161 -5.89 -9.37 5.65
CA THR A 161 -6.30 -10.06 4.43
C THR A 161 -5.24 -9.83 3.36
N GLN A 162 -4.66 -10.91 2.86
CA GLN A 162 -3.69 -10.88 1.78
C GLN A 162 -4.41 -11.03 0.43
N HIS A 163 -4.07 -10.18 -0.52
CA HIS A 163 -4.51 -10.24 -1.91
C HIS A 163 -3.31 -10.40 -2.82
N ASN A 164 -3.32 -11.47 -3.59
CA ASN A 164 -2.25 -11.79 -4.53
C ASN A 164 -2.77 -11.72 -5.97
N THR A 165 -1.92 -11.21 -6.86
CA THR A 165 -2.04 -11.46 -8.29
C THR A 165 -0.74 -12.04 -8.80
N ASN A 166 -0.85 -13.05 -9.67
CA ASN A 166 0.31 -13.72 -10.25
C ASN A 166 0.23 -13.63 -11.78
N ARG A 167 1.27 -13.09 -12.40
CA ARG A 167 1.37 -12.93 -13.85
C ARG A 167 2.80 -13.18 -14.27
N GLN A 168 3.15 -14.44 -14.54
CA GLN A 168 4.50 -14.89 -14.91
C GLN A 168 5.63 -14.22 -14.08
N VAL A 169 6.26 -13.18 -14.55
CA VAL A 169 7.40 -12.51 -13.88
C VAL A 169 6.99 -11.26 -13.08
N ALA A 170 5.72 -11.10 -12.76
CA ALA A 170 5.22 -9.93 -12.02
C ALA A 170 4.13 -10.35 -11.02
N THR A 171 4.54 -10.86 -9.87
CA THR A 171 3.63 -11.17 -8.77
C THR A 171 3.66 -10.03 -7.77
N GLY A 172 2.49 -9.48 -7.48
CA GLY A 172 2.28 -8.48 -6.45
C GLY A 172 1.39 -9.00 -5.33
N SER A 173 1.50 -8.40 -4.16
CA SER A 173 0.62 -8.66 -3.04
C SER A 173 0.45 -7.41 -2.19
N ILE A 174 -0.75 -7.22 -1.65
CA ILE A 174 -1.09 -6.15 -0.70
C ILE A 174 -1.87 -6.73 0.47
N SER A 175 -1.51 -6.35 1.67
CA SER A 175 -2.25 -6.71 2.89
C SER A 175 -2.22 -5.57 3.90
N ALA A 176 -3.13 -5.58 4.86
CA ALA A 176 -3.12 -4.65 5.98
C ALA A 176 -3.61 -5.37 7.25
N ASN A 177 -2.94 -5.11 8.37
CA ASN A 177 -3.31 -5.66 9.67
C ASN A 177 -4.54 -4.94 10.29
N ALA A 178 -4.91 -5.31 11.49
CA ALA A 178 -5.66 -4.47 12.41
C ALA A 178 -4.73 -3.41 13.05
N GLY A 179 -5.23 -2.50 13.87
CA GLY A 179 -4.41 -1.45 14.47
C GLY A 179 -3.26 -1.99 15.36
N GLU A 180 -2.16 -1.29 15.39
CA GLU A 180 -0.99 -1.57 16.22
C GLU A 180 -0.84 -0.52 17.32
N SER A 181 -0.27 -0.92 18.43
CA SER A 181 0.24 0.02 19.43
C SER A 181 1.54 0.66 18.97
N ALA A 182 1.83 1.87 19.46
CA ALA A 182 3.07 2.56 19.15
C ALA A 182 4.30 1.69 19.44
N GLY A 183 5.25 1.70 18.54
CA GLY A 183 6.49 0.94 18.68
C GLY A 183 7.03 0.38 17.39
N THR A 184 8.07 -0.44 17.49
CA THR A 184 8.70 -1.09 16.36
C THR A 184 8.15 -2.50 16.17
N VAL A 185 7.58 -2.75 15.02
CA VAL A 185 7.03 -4.06 14.63
C VAL A 185 7.85 -4.70 13.53
N SER A 186 8.03 -6.00 13.60
CA SER A 186 8.67 -6.79 12.55
C SER A 186 7.65 -7.19 11.50
N VAL A 187 8.04 -7.12 10.23
CA VAL A 187 7.21 -7.46 9.09
C VAL A 187 7.94 -8.47 8.22
N ARG A 188 7.23 -9.48 7.72
CA ARG A 188 7.78 -10.55 6.89
C ARG A 188 6.95 -10.75 5.64
N ALA A 189 7.63 -11.01 4.51
CA ALA A 189 6.99 -11.55 3.31
C ALA A 189 7.74 -12.78 2.81
N THR A 190 7.00 -13.76 2.32
CA THR A 190 7.53 -15.03 1.83
C THR A 190 7.03 -15.30 0.41
N SER A 191 7.90 -15.78 -0.46
CA SER A 191 7.55 -16.32 -1.78
C SER A 191 7.95 -17.79 -1.87
N THR A 192 7.47 -18.50 -2.89
CA THR A 192 7.76 -19.93 -3.06
C THR A 192 9.25 -20.21 -3.13
N PHE A 193 10.02 -19.37 -3.82
CA PHE A 193 11.48 -19.38 -3.85
C PHE A 193 12.02 -18.07 -4.46
N GLY A 194 13.34 -17.89 -4.40
CA GLY A 194 14.01 -16.75 -4.99
C GLY A 194 13.98 -15.50 -4.12
N THR A 195 13.86 -14.34 -4.75
CA THR A 195 13.95 -13.06 -4.07
C THR A 195 12.61 -12.31 -4.06
N ILE A 196 12.36 -11.61 -2.98
CA ILE A 196 11.16 -10.80 -2.78
C ILE A 196 11.54 -9.39 -2.35
N THR A 197 10.85 -8.40 -2.89
CA THR A 197 10.87 -7.03 -2.39
C THR A 197 9.72 -6.85 -1.41
N LEU A 198 10.01 -6.27 -0.27
CA LEU A 198 9.07 -5.99 0.79
C LEU A 198 9.03 -4.50 1.04
N ASP A 199 7.86 -3.93 0.97
CA ASP A 199 7.56 -2.60 1.46
C ASP A 199 6.55 -2.68 2.60
N ARG A 200 6.68 -1.79 3.55
CA ARG A 200 5.80 -1.62 4.68
C ARG A 200 5.54 -0.14 4.89
N THR A 201 4.29 0.20 4.97
CA THR A 201 3.82 1.58 5.09
C THR A 201 2.82 1.67 6.22
N GLU A 202 3.01 2.65 7.08
CA GLU A 202 2.07 3.01 8.11
C GLU A 202 0.89 3.79 7.50
N ILE A 203 -0.31 3.40 7.85
CA ILE A 203 -1.54 4.19 7.67
C ILE A 203 -1.90 4.70 9.05
N LYS A 204 -1.74 5.98 9.26
CA LYS A 204 -1.96 6.61 10.57
C LYS A 204 -3.43 6.58 10.95
N GLY A 205 -3.70 6.31 12.22
CA GLY A 205 -4.98 6.60 12.85
C GLY A 205 -5.27 8.09 12.89
N LEU A 206 -6.51 8.47 13.03
CA LEU A 206 -6.87 9.84 13.34
C LEU A 206 -6.34 10.14 14.74
N GLY A 207 -5.39 11.03 14.83
CA GLY A 207 -4.97 11.60 16.11
C GLY A 207 -6.19 12.15 16.83
N GLY A 208 -6.42 11.73 18.07
CA GLY A 208 -7.38 12.41 18.90
C GLY A 208 -7.03 13.90 18.89
N SER A 209 -7.98 14.78 18.60
CA SER A 209 -7.78 16.20 18.84
C SER A 209 -7.28 16.32 20.27
N VAL A 210 -6.07 16.79 20.45
CA VAL A 210 -5.66 17.27 21.77
C VAL A 210 -6.65 18.39 22.06
N ASP A 211 -7.60 18.11 22.93
CA ASP A 211 -8.54 19.12 23.37
C ASP A 211 -7.71 20.16 24.15
N THR A 212 -7.21 21.16 23.42
CA THR A 212 -6.48 22.29 23.99
C THR A 212 -7.43 23.29 24.65
N THR A 213 -8.72 22.95 24.77
CA THR A 213 -9.72 23.79 25.46
C THR A 213 -9.78 23.54 26.97
N GLY A 214 -8.96 22.65 27.52
CA GLY A 214 -8.82 22.39 28.95
C GLY A 214 -7.84 23.32 29.67
N GLY A 215 -7.68 24.54 29.24
CA GLY A 215 -7.01 25.58 30.01
C GLY A 215 -7.91 26.10 31.13
N ASP A 216 -8.15 25.26 32.13
CA ASP A 216 -8.66 25.75 33.42
C ASP A 216 -7.59 26.66 34.07
N PHE A 217 -7.70 27.92 33.69
CA PHE A 217 -7.00 28.99 34.38
C PHE A 217 -7.70 29.19 35.74
N PHE A 218 -7.32 28.39 36.72
CA PHE A 218 -7.67 28.72 38.09
C PHE A 218 -6.91 29.99 38.51
N LEU A 219 -7.56 31.12 38.37
CA LEU A 219 -7.13 32.35 38.99
C LEU A 219 -7.49 32.26 40.49
N LEU A 220 -6.54 31.90 41.33
CA LEU A 220 -6.65 32.08 42.77
C LEU A 220 -6.43 33.56 43.07
N MET A 221 -7.52 34.23 43.46
CA MET A 221 -7.48 35.50 44.14
C MET A 221 -7.35 35.27 45.66
#